data_881971b9f627614a042ca54cb6420921
#
_entry.id   881971b9f627614a042ca54cb6420921
#
_cell.length_a   1.000
_cell.length_b   1.000
_cell.length_c   1.000
_cell.angle_alpha   90.00
_cell.angle_beta   90.00
_cell.angle_gamma   90.00
#
_symmetry.space_group_name_H-M   'P 1'
#
loop_
_entity.id
_entity.type
_entity.pdbx_description
1 polymer ?
#
loop_
_entity_poly.entity_id
_entity_poly.type
_entity_poly.pdbx_seq_one_letter_code
_entity_poly.pdbx_strand_id
1 'polypeptide(L)'
;SLTDISEIAYLQSGYFCRFFKKRMGVTFLEYQNEYRLSFIYRDLISTSDPVHVILERHGFTNYKLFRRMFQEHFGTTPTQIRQNYHKSTSSATRI
;
A
#
# COMPACT_ATOMS: atom_id res chain seq x y z
N SER A 1 -21.57 -11.89 9.18
CA SER A 1 -20.51 -12.41 8.33
C SER A 1 -19.93 -11.31 7.47
N LEU A 2 -18.78 -11.58 6.87
CA LEU A 2 -18.16 -10.63 5.93
C LEU A 2 -19.08 -10.36 4.73
N THR A 3 -19.83 -11.36 4.29
CA THR A 3 -20.79 -11.21 3.20
C THR A 3 -21.90 -10.24 3.57
N ASP A 4 -22.44 -10.37 4.77
CA ASP A 4 -23.51 -9.49 5.26
C ASP A 4 -23.01 -8.05 5.37
N ILE A 5 -21.79 -7.86 5.87
CA ILE A 5 -21.20 -6.54 5.97
C ILE A 5 -21.02 -5.94 4.58
N SER A 6 -20.56 -6.75 3.60
CA SER A 6 -20.37 -6.30 2.23
C SER A 6 -21.69 -5.87 1.59
N GLU A 7 -22.76 -6.62 1.81
CA GLU A 7 -24.08 -6.28 1.29
C GLU A 7 -24.62 -5.00 1.89
N ILE A 8 -24.48 -4.82 3.20
CA ILE A 8 -24.89 -3.60 3.89
C ILE A 8 -24.09 -2.42 3.37
N ALA A 9 -22.76 -2.58 3.23
CA ALA A 9 -21.90 -1.53 2.72
C ALA A 9 -22.26 -1.16 1.28
N TYR A 10 -22.64 -2.14 0.46
CA TYR A 10 -23.06 -1.90 -0.91
C TYR A 10 -24.35 -1.10 -0.97
N LEU A 11 -25.34 -1.48 -0.17
CA LEU A 11 -26.62 -0.79 -0.13
C LEU A 11 -26.52 0.63 0.42
N GLN A 12 -25.56 0.88 1.30
CA GLN A 12 -25.37 2.17 1.94
C GLN A 12 -24.01 2.80 1.56
N SER A 13 -23.47 2.43 0.43
CA SER A 13 -22.11 2.80 0.04
C SER A 13 -21.87 4.32 0.05
N GLY A 14 -22.82 5.11 -0.46
CA GLY A 14 -22.67 6.55 -0.48
C GLY A 14 -22.58 7.16 0.91
N TYR A 15 -23.43 6.67 1.83
CA TYR A 15 -23.41 7.14 3.21
C TYR A 15 -22.13 6.69 3.92
N PHE A 16 -21.74 5.42 3.76
CA PHE A 16 -20.56 4.86 4.40
C PHE A 16 -19.30 5.60 3.95
N CYS A 17 -19.14 5.84 2.65
CA CYS A 17 -17.96 6.52 2.13
C CYS A 17 -17.87 7.96 2.65
N ARG A 18 -18.98 8.68 2.70
CA ARG A 18 -18.99 10.04 3.24
C ARG A 18 -18.69 10.06 4.73
N PHE A 19 -19.26 9.12 5.48
CA PHE A 19 -19.01 8.98 6.91
C PHE A 19 -17.55 8.68 7.17
N PHE A 20 -16.97 7.72 6.42
CA PHE A 20 -15.59 7.33 6.60
C PHE A 20 -14.65 8.50 6.36
N LYS A 21 -14.85 9.24 5.25
CA LYS A 21 -14.02 10.39 4.92
C LYS A 21 -14.12 11.47 5.99
N LYS A 22 -15.31 11.71 6.51
CA LYS A 22 -15.52 12.71 7.55
C LYS A 22 -14.79 12.35 8.83
N ARG A 23 -14.78 11.08 9.22
CA ARG A 23 -14.14 10.62 10.46
C ARG A 23 -12.64 10.46 10.31
N MET A 24 -12.18 9.93 9.19
CA MET A 24 -10.77 9.56 9.00
C MET A 24 -9.96 10.61 8.23
N GLY A 25 -10.63 11.56 7.58
CA GLY A 25 -9.94 12.58 6.78
C GLY A 25 -9.54 12.11 5.40
N VAL A 26 -9.68 10.82 5.09
CA VAL A 26 -9.38 10.23 3.78
C VAL A 26 -10.51 9.30 3.38
N THR A 27 -10.63 9.00 2.09
CA THR A 27 -11.64 8.05 1.63
C THR A 27 -11.28 6.63 2.07
N PHE A 28 -12.28 5.75 2.11
CA PHE A 28 -12.04 4.35 2.44
C PHE A 28 -11.07 3.70 1.46
N LEU A 29 -11.21 4.01 0.17
CA LEU A 29 -10.29 3.48 -0.84
C LEU A 29 -8.87 3.96 -0.63
N GLU A 30 -8.68 5.26 -0.34
CA GLU A 30 -7.36 5.80 -0.05
C GLU A 30 -6.74 5.13 1.19
N TYR A 31 -7.52 4.95 2.23
CA TYR A 31 -7.08 4.27 3.44
C TYR A 31 -6.66 2.84 3.16
N GLN A 32 -7.47 2.10 2.40
CA GLN A 32 -7.18 0.72 2.04
C GLN A 32 -5.90 0.62 1.21
N ASN A 33 -5.71 1.54 0.27
CA ASN A 33 -4.52 1.55 -0.57
C ASN A 33 -3.27 1.91 0.22
N GLU A 34 -3.35 2.87 1.14
CA GLU A 34 -2.23 3.19 2.02
C GLU A 34 -1.84 2.00 2.88
N TYR A 35 -2.82 1.27 3.37
CA TYR A 35 -2.59 0.06 4.15
C TYR A 35 -1.85 -0.99 3.32
N ARG A 36 -2.27 -1.19 2.07
CA ARG A 36 -1.60 -2.11 1.15
C ARG A 36 -0.18 -1.66 0.84
N LEU A 37 0.02 -0.35 0.65
CA LEU A 37 1.36 0.19 0.38
C LEU A 37 2.31 -0.06 1.54
N SER A 38 1.85 -0.02 2.76
CA SER A 38 2.70 -0.28 3.92
C SER A 38 3.19 -1.72 3.96
N PHE A 39 2.35 -2.68 3.55
CA PHE A 39 2.77 -4.08 3.45
C PHE A 39 3.75 -4.30 2.30
N ILE A 40 3.53 -3.60 1.18
CA ILE A 40 4.46 -3.66 0.05
C ILE A 40 5.83 -3.12 0.46
N TYR A 41 5.86 -1.99 1.16
CA TYR A 41 7.10 -1.42 1.68
C TYR A 41 7.84 -2.44 2.54
N ARG A 42 7.14 -3.09 3.46
CA ARG A 42 7.73 -4.10 4.33
C ARG A 42 8.33 -5.25 3.52
N ASP A 43 7.61 -5.73 2.51
CA ASP A 43 8.11 -6.83 1.68
C ASP A 43 9.32 -6.41 0.85
N LEU A 44 9.36 -5.15 0.40
CA LEU A 44 10.52 -4.64 -0.35
C LEU A 44 11.81 -4.71 0.46
N ILE A 45 11.74 -4.42 1.74
CA ILE A 45 12.94 -4.40 2.60
C ILE A 45 13.22 -5.75 3.26
N SER A 46 12.22 -6.60 3.42
CA SER A 46 12.38 -7.88 4.14
C SER A 46 12.55 -9.08 3.21
N THR A 47 12.34 -8.93 1.91
CA THR A 47 12.48 -10.02 0.95
C THR A 47 13.30 -9.58 -0.25
N SER A 48 13.73 -10.55 -1.07
CA SER A 48 14.37 -10.30 -2.35
C SER A 48 13.41 -10.56 -3.51
N ASP A 49 12.13 -10.69 -3.24
CA ASP A 49 11.13 -10.99 -4.26
C ASP A 49 11.05 -9.85 -5.29
N PRO A 50 10.83 -10.17 -6.57
CA PRO A 50 10.63 -9.14 -7.58
C PRO A 50 9.44 -8.25 -7.23
N VAL A 51 9.50 -6.98 -7.62
CA VAL A 51 8.46 -6.01 -7.30
C VAL A 51 7.09 -6.48 -7.81
N HIS A 52 7.02 -7.01 -9.03
CA HIS A 52 5.73 -7.45 -9.59
C HIS A 52 5.10 -8.58 -8.77
N VAL A 53 5.91 -9.47 -8.21
CA VAL A 53 5.42 -10.55 -7.34
C VAL A 53 4.83 -9.97 -6.07
N ILE A 54 5.49 -8.99 -5.48
CA ILE A 54 5.02 -8.33 -4.28
C ILE A 54 3.69 -7.61 -4.54
N LEU A 55 3.58 -6.92 -5.68
CA LEU A 55 2.36 -6.23 -6.06
C LEU A 55 1.18 -7.19 -6.22
N GLU A 56 1.40 -8.31 -6.91
CA GLU A 56 0.37 -9.32 -7.09
C GLU A 56 -0.08 -9.90 -5.76
N ARG A 57 0.86 -10.13 -4.85
CA ARG A 57 0.56 -10.66 -3.52
C ARG A 57 -0.39 -9.75 -2.75
N HIS A 58 -0.27 -8.45 -2.94
CA HIS A 58 -1.07 -7.46 -2.22
C HIS A 58 -2.22 -6.89 -3.05
N GLY A 59 -2.53 -7.51 -4.17
CA GLY A 59 -3.73 -7.20 -4.93
C GLY A 59 -3.66 -5.98 -5.85
N PHE A 60 -2.46 -5.50 -6.17
CA PHE A 60 -2.31 -4.43 -7.16
C PHE A 60 -2.17 -5.01 -8.55
N THR A 61 -3.13 -4.67 -9.42
CA THR A 61 -3.14 -5.12 -10.81
C THR A 61 -2.81 -3.99 -11.79
N ASN A 62 -2.98 -2.73 -11.37
CA ASN A 62 -2.69 -1.56 -12.20
C ASN A 62 -1.34 -0.98 -11.79
N TYR A 63 -0.30 -1.28 -12.59
CA TYR A 63 1.06 -0.88 -12.26
C TYR A 63 1.25 0.64 -12.32
N LYS A 64 0.61 1.31 -13.29
CA LYS A 64 0.73 2.77 -13.40
C LYS A 64 0.13 3.47 -12.18
N LEU A 65 -1.03 3.02 -11.76
CA LEU A 65 -1.68 3.57 -10.57
C LEU A 65 -0.81 3.32 -9.33
N PHE A 66 -0.28 2.11 -9.20
CA PHE A 66 0.60 1.78 -8.08
C PHE A 66 1.82 2.71 -8.03
N ARG A 67 2.49 2.91 -9.16
CA ARG A 67 3.69 3.76 -9.19
C ARG A 67 3.38 5.19 -8.76
N ARG A 68 2.27 5.73 -9.22
CA ARG A 68 1.86 7.08 -8.84
C ARG A 68 1.57 7.15 -7.33
N MET A 69 0.81 6.21 -6.82
CA MET A 69 0.47 6.17 -5.39
C MET A 69 1.70 5.99 -4.52
N PHE A 70 2.59 5.11 -4.93
CA PHE A 70 3.82 4.87 -4.19
C PHE A 70 4.68 6.12 -4.14
N GLN A 71 4.84 6.80 -5.29
CA GLN A 71 5.59 8.04 -5.37
C GLN A 71 4.98 9.14 -4.49
N GLU A 72 3.67 9.28 -4.52
CA GLU A 72 2.97 10.27 -3.70
C GLU A 72 3.11 9.98 -2.20
N HIS A 73 3.09 8.71 -1.84
CA HIS A 73 3.13 8.32 -0.43
C HIS A 73 4.54 8.32 0.16
N PHE A 74 5.50 7.75 -0.56
CA PHE A 74 6.86 7.57 -0.06
C PHE A 74 7.88 8.54 -0.68
N GLY A 75 7.52 9.28 -1.72
CA GLY A 75 8.41 10.23 -2.37
C GLY A 75 9.49 9.60 -3.23
N THR A 76 9.43 8.30 -3.49
CA THR A 76 10.46 7.60 -4.24
C THR A 76 9.88 6.33 -4.86
N THR A 77 10.71 5.56 -5.55
CA THR A 77 10.29 4.31 -6.22
C THR A 77 10.58 3.09 -5.34
N PRO A 78 9.87 1.97 -5.58
CA PRO A 78 10.16 0.74 -4.85
C PRO A 78 11.60 0.28 -4.98
N THR A 79 12.16 0.35 -6.18
CA THR A 79 13.55 -0.04 -6.42
C THR A 79 14.53 0.82 -5.62
N GLN A 80 14.26 2.12 -5.56
CA GLN A 80 15.11 3.05 -4.82
C GLN A 80 15.06 2.78 -3.32
N ILE A 81 13.88 2.47 -2.78
CA ILE A 81 13.74 2.11 -1.36
C ILE A 81 14.56 0.87 -1.05
N ARG A 82 14.46 -0.16 -1.90
CA ARG A 82 15.20 -1.39 -1.70
C ARG A 82 16.71 -1.15 -1.71
N GLN A 83 17.19 -0.37 -2.68
CA GLN A 83 18.61 -0.04 -2.77
C GLN A 83 19.10 0.75 -1.57
N ASN A 84 18.33 1.75 -1.16
CA ASN A 84 18.69 2.58 0.00
C ASN A 84 18.73 1.76 1.29
N TYR A 85 17.79 0.85 1.46
CA TYR A 85 17.76 0.00 2.65
C TYR A 85 18.99 -0.91 2.70
N HIS A 86 19.33 -1.57 1.60
CA HIS A 86 20.50 -2.45 1.55
C HIS A 86 21.79 -1.67 1.74
N LYS A 87 21.88 -0.48 1.18
CA LYS A 87 23.05 0.38 1.36
C LYS A 87 23.24 0.78 2.81
N SER A 88 22.16 1.18 3.48
CA SER A 88 22.19 1.55 4.90
C SER A 88 22.59 0.36 5.78
N THR A 89 22.02 -0.82 5.49
CA THR A 89 22.35 -2.04 6.23
C THR A 89 23.81 -2.42 6.04
N SER A 90 24.32 -2.33 4.82
CA SER A 90 25.73 -2.60 4.53
C SER A 90 26.66 -1.65 5.27
N SER A 91 26.30 -0.36 5.31
CA SER A 91 27.07 0.63 6.06
C SER A 91 27.08 0.36 7.55
N ALA A 92 25.97 -0.05 8.11
CA ALA A 92 25.87 -0.40 9.51
C ALA A 92 26.70 -1.64 9.84
N THR A 93 26.79 -2.59 8.92
CA THR A 93 27.54 -3.83 9.13
C THR A 93 29.05 -3.61 9.17
N ARG A 94 29.53 -2.52 8.58
CA ARG A 94 30.97 -2.23 8.52
C ARG A 94 31.53 -1.64 9.82
N ILE A 95 30.69 -1.27 10.72
CA ILE A 95 31.09 -0.74 12.01
C ILE A 95 31.37 -1.90 12.97
#